data_e2cc35f3ddc0399e25f0ae7a8035f5ea
#
_entry.id   e2cc35f3ddc0399e25f0ae7a8035f5ea
#
_cell.length_a   1.000
_cell.length_b   1.000
_cell.length_c   1.000
_cell.angle_alpha   90.00
_cell.angle_beta   90.00
_cell.angle_gamma   90.00
#
_symmetry.space_group_name_H-M   'P 1'
#
loop_
_entity.id
_entity.type
_entity.pdbx_description
1 polymer ?
#
loop_
_entity_poly.entity_id
_entity_poly.type
_entity_poly.pdbx_seq_one_letter_code
_entity_poly.pdbx_strand_id
1 'polypeptide(L)'
;MLIALVVLLVLLIVYLLLLRPRAGHPGWDKLAAFRYAHRGLHDKENGIPENSMTAFRRAVEHGYGAELDVHLLKDGSLAVFHDSTLKRICGAGGRIEDLTAQDLGSYRLSGTEETIPLFTDVLALFENKTPLIVELKVVDGNAAALTDATMNLLKGWNGTYCIESFHPAVVKHLKEHYPNVIRGQLSENFFKSKSISLVNTILMTFLLTTAFTRPDFIAYKHQDRANISLRLMRKIYGVHEVGWTIRQQDIMEQLEKDGVTPIFENLVP
;
A
#
# COMPACT_ATOMS: atom_id res chain seq x y z
N MET A 1 -34.86 16.07 -25.23
CA MET A 1 -34.46 14.66 -25.02
C MET A 1 -33.08 14.34 -25.60
N LEU A 2 -32.82 14.57 -26.90
CA LEU A 2 -31.53 14.28 -27.56
C LEU A 2 -30.34 15.01 -26.91
N ILE A 3 -30.45 16.32 -26.65
CA ILE A 3 -29.38 17.12 -26.03
C ILE A 3 -29.00 16.56 -24.63
N ALA A 4 -29.97 16.20 -23.80
CA ALA A 4 -29.72 15.63 -22.49
C ALA A 4 -28.97 14.28 -22.60
N LEU A 5 -29.32 13.44 -23.55
CA LEU A 5 -28.65 12.17 -23.81
C LEU A 5 -27.21 12.38 -24.26
N VAL A 6 -26.96 13.33 -25.15
CA VAL A 6 -25.59 13.70 -25.60
C VAL A 6 -24.75 14.20 -24.42
N VAL A 7 -25.31 15.08 -23.58
CA VAL A 7 -24.60 15.59 -22.39
C VAL A 7 -24.23 14.44 -21.43
N LEU A 8 -25.17 13.54 -21.15
CA LEU A 8 -24.91 12.37 -20.29
C LEU A 8 -23.83 11.47 -20.90
N LEU A 9 -23.85 11.23 -22.20
CA LEU A 9 -22.82 10.44 -22.87
C LEU A 9 -21.44 11.10 -22.77
N VAL A 10 -21.36 12.41 -22.99
CA VAL A 10 -20.09 13.17 -22.83
C VAL A 10 -19.58 13.08 -21.39
N LEU A 11 -20.43 13.27 -20.40
CA LEU A 11 -20.05 13.15 -18.98
C LEU A 11 -19.55 11.74 -18.66
N LEU A 12 -20.19 10.70 -19.17
CA LEU A 12 -19.74 9.33 -19.00
C LEU A 12 -18.36 9.10 -19.63
N ILE A 13 -18.14 9.58 -20.86
CA ILE A 13 -16.85 9.47 -21.55
C ILE A 13 -15.77 10.17 -20.75
N VAL A 14 -16.02 11.41 -20.30
CA VAL A 14 -15.07 12.16 -19.47
C VAL A 14 -14.75 11.39 -18.18
N TYR A 15 -15.78 10.87 -17.51
CA TYR A 15 -15.59 10.07 -16.29
C TYR A 15 -14.71 8.83 -16.54
N LEU A 16 -14.96 8.08 -17.61
CA LEU A 16 -14.15 6.94 -17.99
C LEU A 16 -12.70 7.35 -18.29
N LEU A 17 -12.48 8.45 -19.01
CA LEU A 17 -11.14 8.96 -19.28
C LEU A 17 -10.38 9.35 -18.00
N LEU A 18 -11.06 9.90 -16.98
CA LEU A 18 -10.49 10.19 -15.69
C LEU A 18 -10.04 8.91 -14.98
N LEU A 19 -10.83 7.83 -15.06
CA LEU A 19 -10.53 6.55 -14.43
C LEU A 19 -9.46 5.71 -15.13
N ARG A 20 -8.97 6.10 -16.31
CA ARG A 20 -8.02 5.28 -17.08
C ARG A 20 -6.71 5.04 -16.30
N PRO A 21 -6.33 3.80 -15.96
CA PRO A 21 -5.06 3.45 -15.30
C PRO A 21 -3.91 3.32 -16.33
N ARG A 22 -2.72 2.99 -15.86
CA ARG A 22 -1.71 2.33 -16.69
C ARG A 22 -1.96 0.81 -16.57
N ALA A 23 -2.45 0.17 -17.62
CA ALA A 23 -2.70 -1.27 -17.60
C ALA A 23 -1.52 -2.07 -18.17
N GLY A 24 -1.40 -3.35 -17.75
CA GLY A 24 -0.54 -4.33 -18.41
C GLY A 24 0.96 -4.18 -18.12
N HIS A 25 1.34 -3.80 -16.90
CA HIS A 25 2.78 -3.80 -16.54
C HIS A 25 3.33 -5.24 -16.54
N PRO A 26 4.41 -5.53 -17.31
CA PRO A 26 4.89 -6.91 -17.52
C PRO A 26 5.42 -7.60 -16.26
N GLY A 27 5.73 -6.86 -15.21
CA GLY A 27 6.18 -7.41 -13.93
C GLY A 27 5.05 -7.81 -12.97
N TRP A 28 3.79 -7.54 -13.31
CA TRP A 28 2.66 -7.77 -12.39
C TRP A 28 2.49 -9.24 -12.00
N ASP A 29 2.66 -10.17 -12.93
CA ASP A 29 2.45 -11.60 -12.68
C ASP A 29 3.35 -12.15 -11.56
N LYS A 30 4.55 -11.59 -11.41
CA LYS A 30 5.46 -11.94 -10.32
C LYS A 30 4.96 -11.51 -8.94
N LEU A 31 4.15 -10.46 -8.88
CA LEU A 31 3.52 -9.98 -7.66
C LEU A 31 2.21 -10.72 -7.39
N ALA A 32 1.39 -10.89 -8.43
CA ALA A 32 0.08 -11.53 -8.32
C ALA A 32 0.12 -13.01 -7.92
N ALA A 33 1.26 -13.66 -8.08
CA ALA A 33 1.48 -15.06 -7.69
C ALA A 33 1.54 -15.29 -6.18
N PHE A 34 1.57 -14.22 -5.37
CA PHE A 34 1.75 -14.31 -3.92
C PHE A 34 0.56 -13.78 -3.14
N ARG A 35 0.37 -14.32 -1.94
CA ARG A 35 -0.42 -13.73 -0.87
C ARG A 35 0.48 -12.85 -0.02
N TYR A 36 -0.03 -11.73 0.49
CA TYR A 36 0.78 -10.77 1.23
C TYR A 36 0.32 -10.69 2.68
N ALA A 37 1.25 -10.95 3.61
CA ALA A 37 1.01 -10.77 5.03
C ALA A 37 1.05 -9.27 5.36
N HIS A 38 -0.08 -8.70 5.82
CA HIS A 38 -0.23 -7.31 6.21
C HIS A 38 0.71 -6.96 7.37
N ARG A 39 1.67 -6.07 7.16
CA ARG A 39 2.72 -5.71 8.13
C ARG A 39 3.54 -6.91 8.61
N GLY A 40 3.79 -7.88 7.71
CA GLY A 40 4.38 -9.17 8.04
C GLY A 40 3.39 -10.17 8.64
N LEU A 41 3.82 -11.42 8.82
CA LEU A 41 3.00 -12.48 9.43
C LEU A 41 3.01 -12.35 10.96
N HIS A 42 2.49 -11.23 11.44
CA HIS A 42 2.43 -10.87 12.85
C HIS A 42 1.38 -11.71 13.61
N ASP A 43 1.57 -11.83 14.93
CA ASP A 43 0.71 -12.59 15.82
C ASP A 43 0.78 -11.99 17.22
N LYS A 44 -0.13 -11.09 17.50
CA LYS A 44 -0.13 -10.32 18.75
C LYS A 44 -0.27 -11.22 19.99
N GLU A 45 -1.05 -12.30 19.87
CA GLU A 45 -1.29 -13.22 21.00
C GLU A 45 -0.02 -13.99 21.37
N ASN A 46 0.83 -14.28 20.38
CA ASN A 46 2.11 -14.95 20.56
C ASN A 46 3.31 -13.97 20.64
N GLY A 47 3.06 -12.69 20.89
CA GLY A 47 4.11 -11.71 21.09
C GLY A 47 4.92 -11.35 19.84
N ILE A 48 4.31 -11.48 18.64
CA ILE A 48 4.94 -11.12 17.37
C ILE A 48 4.26 -9.85 16.83
N PRO A 49 4.86 -8.67 17.05
CA PRO A 49 4.23 -7.41 16.67
C PRO A 49 4.20 -7.18 15.14
N GLU A 50 3.25 -6.35 14.71
CA GLU A 50 3.20 -5.85 13.33
C GLU A 50 4.47 -5.07 12.96
N ASN A 51 4.87 -5.10 11.69
CA ASN A 51 6.06 -4.40 11.18
C ASN A 51 7.35 -4.73 11.96
N SER A 52 7.48 -5.95 12.50
CA SER A 52 8.69 -6.43 13.19
C SER A 52 9.53 -7.37 12.33
N MET A 53 10.82 -7.46 12.62
CA MET A 53 11.70 -8.38 11.90
C MET A 53 11.28 -9.84 12.05
N THR A 54 10.73 -10.22 13.21
CA THR A 54 10.18 -11.57 13.43
C THR A 54 8.93 -11.82 12.57
N ALA A 55 8.01 -10.84 12.46
CA ALA A 55 6.83 -10.97 11.59
C ALA A 55 7.23 -11.12 10.11
N PHE A 56 8.23 -10.37 9.65
CA PHE A 56 8.73 -10.46 8.28
C PHE A 56 9.46 -11.79 8.02
N ARG A 57 10.27 -12.27 8.95
CA ARG A 57 10.93 -13.58 8.84
C ARG A 57 9.92 -14.71 8.72
N ARG A 58 8.87 -14.70 9.53
CA ARG A 58 7.77 -15.66 9.43
C ARG A 58 7.05 -15.62 8.08
N ALA A 59 6.81 -14.42 7.52
CA ALA A 59 6.20 -14.30 6.19
C ALA A 59 7.07 -15.00 5.13
N VAL A 60 8.38 -14.75 5.12
CA VAL A 60 9.33 -15.39 4.21
C VAL A 60 9.37 -16.91 4.39
N GLU A 61 9.42 -17.41 5.64
CA GLU A 61 9.48 -18.84 5.96
C GLU A 61 8.24 -19.60 5.49
N HIS A 62 7.08 -18.93 5.47
CA HIS A 62 5.82 -19.49 4.95
C HIS A 62 5.63 -19.27 3.44
N GLY A 63 6.58 -18.64 2.76
CA GLY A 63 6.50 -18.37 1.32
C GLY A 63 5.54 -17.25 0.94
N TYR A 64 5.12 -16.40 1.89
CA TYR A 64 4.28 -15.24 1.62
C TYR A 64 5.11 -14.02 1.26
N GLY A 65 4.56 -13.16 0.41
CA GLY A 65 4.99 -11.77 0.35
C GLY A 65 4.63 -11.04 1.63
N ALA A 66 5.16 -9.85 1.81
CA ALA A 66 4.71 -8.96 2.88
C ALA A 66 4.30 -7.59 2.33
N GLU A 67 3.29 -7.03 2.93
CA GLU A 67 3.01 -5.61 2.85
C GLU A 67 3.63 -4.94 4.07
N LEU A 68 4.14 -3.73 3.93
CA LEU A 68 4.79 -2.96 4.98
C LEU A 68 4.68 -1.45 4.77
N ASP A 69 4.80 -0.71 5.86
CA ASP A 69 4.63 0.75 5.93
C ASP A 69 5.97 1.46 6.12
N VAL A 70 6.30 2.43 5.28
CA VAL A 70 7.58 3.15 5.33
C VAL A 70 7.39 4.63 5.64
N HIS A 71 8.14 5.12 6.63
CA HIS A 71 8.26 6.53 7.00
C HIS A 71 9.68 7.05 6.76
N LEU A 72 9.76 8.33 6.35
CA LEU A 72 11.03 9.07 6.26
C LEU A 72 11.36 9.69 7.62
N LEU A 73 12.51 9.34 8.17
CA LEU A 73 13.01 9.85 9.44
C LEU A 73 13.69 11.24 9.26
N LYS A 74 13.92 11.90 10.38
CA LYS A 74 14.57 13.22 10.44
C LYS A 74 15.95 13.27 9.80
N ASP A 75 16.71 12.16 9.89
CA ASP A 75 18.06 12.04 9.31
C ASP A 75 18.08 11.53 7.87
N GLY A 76 16.92 11.35 7.25
CA GLY A 76 16.79 10.81 5.89
C GLY A 76 16.77 9.30 5.79
N SER A 77 16.93 8.57 6.90
CA SER A 77 16.76 7.11 6.95
C SER A 77 15.29 6.73 6.81
N LEU A 78 15.01 5.45 6.48
CA LEU A 78 13.65 4.93 6.33
C LEU A 78 13.37 3.90 7.41
N ALA A 79 12.30 4.13 8.18
CA ALA A 79 11.80 3.19 9.20
C ALA A 79 10.56 2.45 8.70
N VAL A 80 10.39 1.20 9.18
CA VAL A 80 9.19 0.41 8.91
C VAL A 80 8.26 0.48 10.11
N PHE A 81 7.18 1.25 9.97
CA PHE A 81 6.22 1.53 11.03
C PHE A 81 4.91 2.05 10.44
N HIS A 82 3.75 1.79 11.06
CA HIS A 82 2.47 2.19 10.47
C HIS A 82 2.03 3.61 10.84
N ASP A 83 2.03 3.93 12.15
CA ASP A 83 1.45 5.17 12.66
C ASP A 83 2.48 6.31 12.62
N SER A 84 2.06 7.57 12.42
CA SER A 84 2.94 8.71 12.65
C SER A 84 3.32 8.88 14.13
N THR A 85 2.49 8.38 15.06
CA THR A 85 2.76 8.48 16.50
C THR A 85 3.22 7.14 17.10
N LEU A 86 4.15 7.21 18.04
CA LEU A 86 4.70 6.03 18.70
C LEU A 86 3.76 5.40 19.74
N LYS A 87 2.64 6.07 20.05
CA LYS A 87 1.79 5.76 21.22
C LYS A 87 1.17 4.36 21.16
N ARG A 88 0.57 3.96 20.03
CA ARG A 88 -0.19 2.70 19.94
C ARG A 88 0.71 1.47 20.09
N ILE A 89 1.84 1.48 19.42
CA ILE A 89 2.72 0.30 19.33
C ILE A 89 3.84 0.37 20.36
N CYS A 90 4.45 1.54 20.59
CA CYS A 90 5.59 1.67 21.49
C CYS A 90 5.22 2.20 22.90
N GLY A 91 3.96 2.64 23.12
CA GLY A 91 3.55 3.24 24.39
C GLY A 91 4.23 4.58 24.71
N ALA A 92 5.00 5.14 23.78
CA ALA A 92 5.81 6.35 23.93
C ALA A 92 5.13 7.57 23.31
N GLY A 93 5.49 8.76 23.77
CA GLY A 93 5.15 10.01 23.12
C GLY A 93 6.05 10.31 21.91
N GLY A 94 5.64 11.25 21.06
CA GLY A 94 6.39 11.69 19.89
C GLY A 94 5.95 11.05 18.60
N ARG A 95 6.61 11.44 17.52
CA ARG A 95 6.34 11.00 16.14
C ARG A 95 7.53 10.21 15.62
N ILE A 96 7.27 9.25 14.75
CA ILE A 96 8.32 8.45 14.10
C ILE A 96 9.22 9.33 13.21
N GLU A 97 8.66 10.36 12.56
CA GLU A 97 9.38 11.26 11.66
C GLU A 97 10.39 12.18 12.40
N ASP A 98 10.23 12.36 13.72
CA ASP A 98 11.15 13.17 14.55
C ASP A 98 12.38 12.38 15.00
N LEU A 99 12.42 11.05 14.75
CA LEU A 99 13.50 10.15 15.13
C LEU A 99 14.61 10.08 14.07
N THR A 100 15.77 9.61 14.51
CA THR A 100 16.87 9.18 13.65
C THR A 100 16.99 7.65 13.67
N ALA A 101 17.76 7.07 12.76
CA ALA A 101 18.04 5.63 12.76
C ALA A 101 18.60 5.13 14.11
N GLN A 102 19.39 5.94 14.79
CA GLN A 102 19.99 5.58 16.10
C GLN A 102 18.95 5.49 17.22
N ASP A 103 17.84 6.24 17.11
CA ASP A 103 16.80 6.28 18.15
C ASP A 103 15.92 5.02 18.13
N LEU A 104 15.78 4.36 16.97
CA LEU A 104 14.81 3.27 16.74
C LEU A 104 14.99 2.10 17.72
N GLY A 105 16.23 1.77 18.08
CA GLY A 105 16.56 0.71 19.04
C GLY A 105 16.04 0.95 20.46
N SER A 106 15.64 2.17 20.79
CA SER A 106 15.09 2.53 22.11
C SER A 106 13.57 2.28 22.20
N TYR A 107 12.90 2.01 21.09
CA TYR A 107 11.44 1.85 21.04
C TYR A 107 11.05 0.39 20.84
N ARG A 108 10.44 -0.20 21.88
CA ARG A 108 9.96 -1.58 21.85
C ARG A 108 8.58 -1.69 21.23
N LEU A 109 8.39 -2.64 20.32
CA LEU A 109 7.11 -2.90 19.67
C LEU A 109 6.21 -3.73 20.58
N SER A 110 5.04 -3.20 20.93
CA SER A 110 3.99 -3.89 21.73
C SER A 110 4.50 -4.52 23.03
N GLY A 111 5.54 -3.94 23.66
CA GLY A 111 6.13 -4.43 24.89
C GLY A 111 6.99 -5.69 24.76
N THR A 112 7.37 -6.08 23.54
CA THR A 112 8.28 -7.20 23.25
C THR A 112 9.74 -6.74 23.20
N GLU A 113 10.68 -7.64 22.90
CA GLU A 113 12.08 -7.28 22.64
C GLU A 113 12.31 -6.73 21.21
N GLU A 114 11.33 -6.84 20.32
CA GLU A 114 11.42 -6.30 18.97
C GLU A 114 11.44 -4.77 18.99
N THR A 115 12.25 -4.18 18.11
CA THR A 115 12.35 -2.73 17.94
C THR A 115 11.85 -2.31 16.55
N ILE A 116 11.71 -1.02 16.32
CA ILE A 116 11.32 -0.49 15.02
C ILE A 116 12.42 -0.81 14.00
N PRO A 117 12.14 -1.57 12.90
CA PRO A 117 13.16 -1.92 11.92
C PRO A 117 13.51 -0.74 11.01
N LEU A 118 14.76 -0.70 10.55
CA LEU A 118 15.11 0.06 9.35
C LEU A 118 14.61 -0.67 8.10
N PHE A 119 14.21 0.09 7.08
CA PHE A 119 13.79 -0.51 5.81
C PHE A 119 14.92 -1.30 5.13
N THR A 120 16.18 -0.88 5.31
CA THR A 120 17.37 -1.61 4.83
C THR A 120 17.46 -3.02 5.39
N ASP A 121 17.12 -3.23 6.67
CA ASP A 121 17.18 -4.54 7.31
C ASP A 121 16.09 -5.47 6.75
N VAL A 122 14.90 -4.91 6.50
CA VAL A 122 13.80 -5.64 5.87
C VAL A 122 14.16 -6.00 4.42
N LEU A 123 14.74 -5.09 3.65
CA LEU A 123 15.20 -5.36 2.29
C LEU A 123 16.23 -6.50 2.24
N ALA A 124 17.19 -6.52 3.16
CA ALA A 124 18.19 -7.59 3.26
C ALA A 124 17.53 -8.96 3.55
N LEU A 125 16.47 -8.97 4.37
CA LEU A 125 15.72 -10.20 4.66
C LEU A 125 14.98 -10.77 3.44
N PHE A 126 14.39 -9.90 2.60
CA PHE A 126 13.58 -10.29 1.43
C PHE A 126 14.37 -10.47 0.14
N GLU A 127 15.64 -10.12 0.11
CA GLU A 127 16.46 -10.18 -1.11
C GLU A 127 16.44 -11.58 -1.73
N ASN A 128 16.04 -11.67 -3.01
CA ASN A 128 15.89 -12.92 -3.78
C ASN A 128 14.92 -13.96 -3.16
N LYS A 129 13.97 -13.52 -2.35
CA LYS A 129 12.98 -14.41 -1.70
C LYS A 129 11.56 -14.07 -2.18
N THR A 130 10.71 -13.63 -1.30
CA THR A 130 9.32 -13.30 -1.59
C THR A 130 9.13 -11.80 -1.85
N PRO A 131 8.08 -11.37 -2.58
CA PRO A 131 7.92 -9.97 -2.96
C PRO A 131 7.43 -9.08 -1.83
N LEU A 132 7.62 -7.76 -2.01
CA LEU A 132 7.13 -6.72 -1.12
C LEU A 132 6.08 -5.83 -1.80
N ILE A 133 5.02 -5.49 -1.05
CA ILE A 133 4.16 -4.32 -1.27
C ILE A 133 4.59 -3.26 -0.27
N VAL A 134 5.08 -2.12 -0.75
CA VAL A 134 5.64 -1.06 0.11
C VAL A 134 4.70 0.13 0.10
N GLU A 135 4.01 0.35 1.23
CA GLU A 135 3.19 1.55 1.42
C GLU A 135 4.04 2.73 1.89
N LEU A 136 3.98 3.86 1.18
CA LEU A 136 4.64 5.10 1.56
C LEU A 136 3.70 6.00 2.37
N LYS A 137 4.06 6.24 3.63
CA LYS A 137 3.30 7.06 4.59
C LYS A 137 3.71 8.53 4.49
N VAL A 138 2.92 9.32 3.78
CA VAL A 138 3.17 10.75 3.60
C VAL A 138 2.74 11.55 4.82
N VAL A 139 3.65 12.35 5.33
CA VAL A 139 3.42 13.27 6.45
C VAL A 139 4.01 14.63 6.11
N ASP A 140 3.27 15.70 6.44
CA ASP A 140 3.72 17.09 6.27
C ASP A 140 4.23 17.42 4.85
N GLY A 141 3.64 16.79 3.83
CA GLY A 141 3.96 17.07 2.42
C GLY A 141 5.26 16.46 1.90
N ASN A 142 5.86 15.50 2.62
CA ASN A 142 7.15 14.87 2.28
C ASN A 142 7.10 13.84 1.13
N ALA A 143 6.01 13.78 0.34
CA ALA A 143 5.79 12.74 -0.67
C ALA A 143 6.98 12.52 -1.63
N ALA A 144 7.55 13.59 -2.17
CA ALA A 144 8.69 13.49 -3.08
C ALA A 144 9.94 12.97 -2.37
N ALA A 145 10.31 13.56 -1.22
CA ALA A 145 11.50 13.17 -0.46
C ALA A 145 11.43 11.70 0.02
N LEU A 146 10.28 11.28 0.54
CA LEU A 146 10.03 9.89 0.95
C LEU A 146 10.14 8.93 -0.24
N THR A 147 9.53 9.28 -1.39
CA THR A 147 9.59 8.44 -2.59
C THR A 147 11.03 8.33 -3.09
N ASP A 148 11.74 9.44 -3.21
CA ASP A 148 13.14 9.45 -3.71
C ASP A 148 14.07 8.68 -2.78
N ALA A 149 13.96 8.84 -1.47
CA ALA A 149 14.71 8.06 -0.48
C ALA A 149 14.45 6.55 -0.61
N THR A 150 13.17 6.16 -0.74
CA THR A 150 12.78 4.76 -0.94
C THR A 150 13.35 4.20 -2.23
N MET A 151 13.22 4.93 -3.34
CA MET A 151 13.73 4.48 -4.63
C MET A 151 15.25 4.41 -4.69
N ASN A 152 15.96 5.26 -3.95
CA ASN A 152 17.41 5.17 -3.82
C ASN A 152 17.87 3.88 -3.13
N LEU A 153 17.15 3.41 -2.09
CA LEU A 153 17.47 2.14 -1.45
C LEU A 153 17.10 0.93 -2.34
N LEU A 154 16.01 1.03 -3.09
CA LEU A 154 15.56 -0.03 -4.00
C LEU A 154 16.40 -0.12 -5.28
N LYS A 155 17.22 0.90 -5.57
CA LYS A 155 18.11 0.91 -6.71
C LYS A 155 19.21 -0.15 -6.55
N GLY A 156 19.14 -1.18 -7.36
CA GLY A 156 20.08 -2.31 -7.32
C GLY A 156 19.74 -3.40 -6.30
N TRP A 157 18.63 -3.27 -5.57
CA TRP A 157 18.11 -4.36 -4.75
C TRP A 157 17.49 -5.46 -5.63
N ASN A 158 17.92 -6.72 -5.39
CA ASN A 158 17.51 -7.87 -6.20
C ASN A 158 16.26 -8.54 -5.62
N GLY A 159 15.16 -7.83 -5.58
CA GLY A 159 13.88 -8.35 -5.12
C GLY A 159 12.73 -7.87 -6.01
N THR A 160 11.59 -8.52 -5.86
CA THR A 160 10.34 -8.12 -6.53
C THR A 160 9.53 -7.22 -5.60
N TYR A 161 9.09 -6.07 -6.08
CA TYR A 161 8.31 -5.13 -5.28
C TYR A 161 7.35 -4.30 -6.12
N CYS A 162 6.37 -3.73 -5.46
CA CYS A 162 5.60 -2.59 -5.92
C CYS A 162 5.48 -1.54 -4.81
N ILE A 163 5.14 -0.31 -5.20
CA ILE A 163 4.94 0.80 -4.27
C ILE A 163 3.47 1.20 -4.29
N GLU A 164 2.90 1.43 -3.11
CA GLU A 164 1.56 1.98 -3.01
C GLU A 164 1.47 3.12 -2.00
N SER A 165 0.43 3.93 -2.09
CA SER A 165 0.15 4.96 -1.10
C SER A 165 -1.31 5.41 -1.17
N PHE A 166 -1.88 5.80 -0.03
CA PHE A 166 -3.10 6.60 0.02
C PHE A 166 -2.89 7.98 -0.58
N HIS A 167 -1.68 8.55 -0.46
CA HIS A 167 -1.42 9.90 -0.92
C HIS A 167 -1.13 9.96 -2.41
N PRO A 168 -2.01 10.60 -3.25
CA PRO A 168 -1.85 10.58 -4.70
C PRO A 168 -0.56 11.23 -5.21
N ALA A 169 0.07 12.12 -4.41
CA ALA A 169 1.33 12.74 -4.80
C ALA A 169 2.48 11.74 -4.92
N VAL A 170 2.52 10.67 -4.10
CA VAL A 170 3.49 9.57 -4.23
C VAL A 170 3.31 8.87 -5.57
N VAL A 171 2.09 8.45 -5.89
CA VAL A 171 1.79 7.70 -7.11
C VAL A 171 2.05 8.56 -8.36
N LYS A 172 1.77 9.88 -8.27
CA LYS A 172 2.12 10.85 -9.31
C LYS A 172 3.63 11.00 -9.46
N HIS A 173 4.37 11.15 -8.36
CA HIS A 173 5.83 11.29 -8.37
C HIS A 173 6.52 10.06 -8.97
N LEU A 174 6.07 8.86 -8.59
CA LEU A 174 6.51 7.60 -9.21
C LEU A 174 6.25 7.57 -10.72
N LYS A 175 5.07 8.01 -11.16
CA LYS A 175 4.75 8.10 -12.59
C LYS A 175 5.72 8.99 -13.35
N GLU A 176 6.10 10.13 -12.77
CA GLU A 176 6.90 11.18 -13.42
C GLU A 176 8.40 10.88 -13.38
N HIS A 177 8.91 10.32 -12.29
CA HIS A 177 10.35 10.15 -12.06
C HIS A 177 10.80 8.67 -12.11
N TYR A 178 9.91 7.72 -11.85
CA TYR A 178 10.23 6.28 -11.79
C TYR A 178 9.22 5.46 -12.61
N PRO A 179 9.09 5.73 -13.93
CA PRO A 179 8.01 5.18 -14.75
C PRO A 179 8.00 3.64 -14.84
N ASN A 180 9.13 2.97 -14.60
CA ASN A 180 9.25 1.52 -14.65
C ASN A 180 8.82 0.81 -13.36
N VAL A 181 8.55 1.56 -12.28
CA VAL A 181 8.09 0.99 -11.01
C VAL A 181 6.60 0.70 -11.09
N ILE A 182 6.22 -0.48 -10.60
CA ILE A 182 4.81 -0.85 -10.41
C ILE A 182 4.26 -0.02 -9.25
N ARG A 183 3.22 0.79 -9.53
CA ARG A 183 2.66 1.73 -8.57
C ARG A 183 1.17 1.53 -8.39
N GLY A 184 0.71 1.57 -7.15
CA GLY A 184 -0.67 1.39 -6.74
C GLY A 184 -1.26 2.62 -6.08
N GLN A 185 -2.57 2.80 -6.27
CA GLN A 185 -3.35 3.77 -5.50
C GLN A 185 -4.14 3.02 -4.43
N LEU A 186 -3.83 3.29 -3.14
CA LEU A 186 -4.64 2.85 -2.01
C LEU A 186 -5.91 3.68 -1.90
N SER A 187 -7.03 3.02 -1.62
CA SER A 187 -8.30 3.70 -1.39
C SER A 187 -9.30 2.84 -0.61
N GLU A 188 -10.30 3.52 -0.06
CA GLU A 188 -11.45 2.94 0.62
C GLU A 188 -12.69 3.84 0.42
N ASN A 189 -13.81 3.50 1.04
CA ASN A 189 -14.96 4.39 1.11
C ASN A 189 -14.76 5.43 2.24
N PHE A 190 -14.14 6.56 1.93
CA PHE A 190 -13.86 7.64 2.87
C PHE A 190 -15.11 8.34 3.43
N PHE A 191 -16.29 8.13 2.86
CA PHE A 191 -17.55 8.57 3.48
C PHE A 191 -17.81 7.84 4.81
N LYS A 192 -17.28 6.63 4.97
CA LYS A 192 -17.41 5.85 6.22
C LYS A 192 -16.39 6.30 7.26
N SER A 193 -15.15 6.57 6.89
CA SER A 193 -14.08 6.94 7.81
C SER A 193 -14.09 8.42 8.23
N LYS A 194 -14.61 9.31 7.36
CA LYS A 194 -14.68 10.77 7.57
C LYS A 194 -13.34 11.41 7.98
N SER A 195 -12.24 10.84 7.51
CA SER A 195 -10.88 11.20 7.92
C SER A 195 -10.28 12.37 7.15
N ILE A 196 -10.89 12.77 6.02
CA ILE A 196 -10.38 13.78 5.09
C ILE A 196 -11.49 14.76 4.66
N SER A 197 -11.12 15.86 3.99
CA SER A 197 -12.08 16.84 3.48
C SER A 197 -13.08 16.23 2.50
N LEU A 198 -14.27 16.82 2.35
CA LEU A 198 -15.32 16.32 1.45
C LEU A 198 -14.84 16.18 0.00
N VAL A 199 -14.07 17.15 -0.49
CA VAL A 199 -13.50 17.10 -1.85
C VAL A 199 -12.58 15.89 -2.00
N ASN A 200 -11.66 15.69 -1.07
CA ASN A 200 -10.76 14.54 -1.07
C ASN A 200 -11.53 13.23 -0.87
N THR A 201 -12.58 13.22 -0.05
CA THR A 201 -13.49 12.08 0.12
C THR A 201 -14.06 11.63 -1.22
N ILE A 202 -14.58 12.56 -2.03
CA ILE A 202 -15.11 12.25 -3.36
C ILE A 202 -14.01 11.78 -4.30
N LEU A 203 -12.90 12.54 -4.39
CA LEU A 203 -11.79 12.21 -5.30
C LEU A 203 -11.18 10.83 -5.01
N MET A 204 -10.95 10.53 -3.74
CA MET A 204 -10.32 9.27 -3.34
C MET A 204 -11.29 8.09 -3.39
N THR A 205 -12.51 8.23 -2.86
CA THR A 205 -13.50 7.14 -2.88
C THR A 205 -13.82 6.72 -4.31
N PHE A 206 -14.02 7.67 -5.22
CA PHE A 206 -14.34 7.38 -6.63
C PHE A 206 -13.11 7.28 -7.53
N LEU A 207 -11.91 7.19 -6.97
CA LEU A 207 -10.66 6.96 -7.69
C LEU A 207 -10.38 8.02 -8.79
N LEU A 208 -10.90 9.24 -8.64
CA LEU A 208 -10.73 10.30 -9.65
C LEU A 208 -9.28 10.82 -9.71
N THR A 209 -8.49 10.58 -8.66
CA THR A 209 -7.05 10.86 -8.65
C THR A 209 -6.28 10.07 -9.70
N THR A 210 -6.83 8.96 -10.22
CA THR A 210 -6.23 8.19 -11.31
C THR A 210 -6.03 9.00 -12.59
N ALA A 211 -6.78 10.08 -12.76
CA ALA A 211 -6.62 11.00 -13.88
C ALA A 211 -5.18 11.52 -14.06
N PHE A 212 -4.46 11.72 -12.95
CA PHE A 212 -3.08 12.22 -12.96
C PHE A 212 -2.06 11.22 -12.41
N THR A 213 -2.47 10.24 -11.59
CA THR A 213 -1.57 9.23 -11.01
C THR A 213 -1.33 8.04 -11.95
N ARG A 214 -2.32 7.63 -12.74
CA ARG A 214 -2.25 6.50 -13.68
C ARG A 214 -1.59 5.26 -13.02
N PRO A 215 -2.18 4.70 -11.97
CA PRO A 215 -1.63 3.54 -11.29
C PRO A 215 -1.69 2.26 -12.15
N ASP A 216 -0.88 1.26 -11.82
CA ASP A 216 -0.92 -0.08 -12.42
C ASP A 216 -1.98 -0.95 -11.75
N PHE A 217 -2.19 -0.75 -10.44
CA PHE A 217 -3.17 -1.47 -9.66
C PHE A 217 -3.89 -0.53 -8.68
N ILE A 218 -5.04 -0.98 -8.22
CA ILE A 218 -5.79 -0.32 -7.15
C ILE A 218 -5.81 -1.24 -5.94
N ALA A 219 -5.24 -0.78 -4.81
CA ALA A 219 -5.39 -1.43 -3.53
C ALA A 219 -6.64 -0.89 -2.83
N TYR A 220 -7.70 -1.69 -2.79
CA TYR A 220 -9.00 -1.24 -2.28
C TYR A 220 -9.44 -2.08 -1.10
N LYS A 221 -10.01 -1.41 -0.09
CA LYS A 221 -10.59 -2.09 1.06
C LYS A 221 -11.67 -3.06 0.62
N HIS A 222 -11.48 -4.35 0.88
CA HIS A 222 -12.31 -5.40 0.29
C HIS A 222 -13.80 -5.28 0.63
N GLN A 223 -14.15 -4.76 1.83
CA GLN A 223 -15.54 -4.53 2.23
C GLN A 223 -16.23 -3.43 1.39
N ASP A 224 -15.46 -2.58 0.72
CA ASP A 224 -15.96 -1.45 -0.05
C ASP A 224 -15.82 -1.65 -1.58
N ARG A 225 -15.37 -2.84 -2.03
CA ARG A 225 -15.08 -3.15 -3.45
C ARG A 225 -16.29 -3.13 -4.41
N ALA A 226 -17.50 -3.00 -3.86
CA ALA A 226 -18.69 -2.73 -4.68
C ALA A 226 -18.69 -1.33 -5.32
N ASN A 227 -17.64 -0.52 -5.09
CA ASN A 227 -17.46 0.81 -5.66
C ASN A 227 -17.57 0.80 -7.18
N ILE A 228 -18.36 1.74 -7.73
CA ILE A 228 -18.65 1.79 -9.17
C ILE A 228 -17.40 2.08 -10.01
N SER A 229 -16.52 2.98 -9.54
CA SER A 229 -15.29 3.34 -10.24
C SER A 229 -14.35 2.14 -10.35
N LEU A 230 -14.14 1.42 -9.24
CA LEU A 230 -13.31 0.21 -9.22
C LEU A 230 -13.85 -0.85 -10.18
N ARG A 231 -15.18 -1.08 -10.16
CA ARG A 231 -15.84 -2.04 -11.06
C ARG A 231 -15.67 -1.67 -12.53
N LEU A 232 -15.78 -0.38 -12.86
CA LEU A 232 -15.55 0.13 -14.22
C LEU A 232 -14.09 -0.03 -14.62
N MET A 233 -13.15 0.32 -13.75
CA MET A 233 -11.72 0.18 -14.02
C MET A 233 -11.33 -1.28 -14.28
N ARG A 234 -11.86 -2.23 -13.52
CA ARG A 234 -11.65 -3.67 -13.75
C ARG A 234 -12.26 -4.15 -15.06
N LYS A 235 -13.53 -3.80 -15.32
CA LYS A 235 -14.27 -4.31 -16.49
C LYS A 235 -13.80 -3.70 -17.82
N ILE A 236 -13.45 -2.41 -17.83
CA ILE A 236 -13.14 -1.67 -19.07
C ILE A 236 -11.64 -1.68 -19.35
N TYR A 237 -10.81 -1.51 -18.29
CA TYR A 237 -9.37 -1.34 -18.46
C TYR A 237 -8.55 -2.53 -17.98
N GLY A 238 -9.16 -3.53 -17.33
CA GLY A 238 -8.45 -4.68 -16.79
C GLY A 238 -7.46 -4.31 -15.69
N VAL A 239 -7.74 -3.24 -14.92
CA VAL A 239 -6.85 -2.85 -13.82
C VAL A 239 -6.75 -3.96 -12.78
N HIS A 240 -5.55 -4.22 -12.30
CA HIS A 240 -5.32 -5.17 -11.23
C HIS A 240 -5.88 -4.63 -9.90
N GLU A 241 -6.44 -5.53 -9.10
CA GLU A 241 -6.97 -5.21 -7.78
C GLU A 241 -6.16 -5.93 -6.70
N VAL A 242 -5.76 -5.18 -5.67
CA VAL A 242 -5.23 -5.71 -4.41
C VAL A 242 -6.29 -5.48 -3.33
N GLY A 243 -6.67 -6.53 -2.61
CA GLY A 243 -7.72 -6.45 -1.59
C GLY A 243 -7.13 -6.46 -0.19
N TRP A 244 -7.48 -5.49 0.67
CA TRP A 244 -7.01 -5.36 2.05
C TRP A 244 -8.12 -5.02 3.02
N THR A 245 -8.08 -5.31 4.30
CA THR A 245 -7.26 -6.34 4.94
C THR A 245 -8.17 -7.54 5.17
N ILE A 246 -7.77 -8.70 4.68
CA ILE A 246 -8.59 -9.91 4.66
C ILE A 246 -8.27 -10.72 5.92
N ARG A 247 -9.32 -11.12 6.67
CA ARG A 247 -9.19 -11.82 7.95
C ARG A 247 -9.96 -13.14 8.01
N GLN A 248 -10.45 -13.62 6.86
CA GLN A 248 -11.24 -14.85 6.77
C GLN A 248 -10.81 -15.62 5.53
N GLN A 249 -10.62 -16.92 5.69
CA GLN A 249 -10.10 -17.79 4.64
C GLN A 249 -11.05 -17.88 3.44
N ASP A 250 -12.35 -18.04 3.70
CA ASP A 250 -13.39 -18.14 2.67
C ASP A 250 -13.49 -16.86 1.81
N ILE A 251 -13.38 -15.69 2.45
CA ILE A 251 -13.34 -14.39 1.75
C ILE A 251 -12.09 -14.30 0.87
N MET A 252 -10.95 -14.74 1.37
CA MET A 252 -9.70 -14.71 0.62
C MET A 252 -9.79 -15.58 -0.64
N GLU A 253 -10.26 -16.83 -0.50
CA GLU A 253 -10.44 -17.75 -1.63
C GLU A 253 -11.43 -17.22 -2.66
N GLN A 254 -12.50 -16.54 -2.21
CA GLN A 254 -13.44 -15.91 -3.13
C GLN A 254 -12.81 -14.75 -3.89
N LEU A 255 -12.02 -13.90 -3.21
CA LEU A 255 -11.34 -12.77 -3.83
C LEU A 255 -10.27 -13.23 -4.83
N GLU A 256 -9.54 -14.29 -4.52
CA GLU A 256 -8.56 -14.91 -5.44
C GLU A 256 -9.25 -15.45 -6.71
N LYS A 257 -10.41 -16.10 -6.58
CA LYS A 257 -11.22 -16.53 -7.74
C LYS A 257 -11.69 -15.36 -8.60
N ASP A 258 -11.90 -14.20 -7.97
CA ASP A 258 -12.21 -12.95 -8.68
C ASP A 258 -10.96 -12.29 -9.30
N GLY A 259 -9.76 -12.84 -9.17
CA GLY A 259 -8.51 -12.29 -9.66
C GLY A 259 -7.97 -11.13 -8.82
N VAL A 260 -8.25 -11.12 -7.52
CA VAL A 260 -7.77 -10.11 -6.56
C VAL A 260 -6.55 -10.66 -5.83
N THR A 261 -5.46 -9.91 -5.79
CA THR A 261 -4.29 -10.23 -4.98
C THR A 261 -4.58 -9.87 -3.51
N PRO A 262 -4.47 -10.83 -2.55
CA PRO A 262 -4.87 -10.60 -1.18
C PRO A 262 -3.74 -10.02 -0.32
N ILE A 263 -4.07 -9.01 0.51
CA ILE A 263 -3.33 -8.64 1.71
C ILE A 263 -4.14 -9.13 2.90
N PHE A 264 -3.59 -10.08 3.66
CA PHE A 264 -4.26 -10.78 4.73
C PHE A 264 -3.64 -10.54 6.11
N GLU A 265 -4.42 -10.75 7.18
CA GLU A 265 -4.03 -10.55 8.56
C GLU A 265 -4.79 -11.51 9.50
N ASN A 266 -4.17 -11.91 10.61
CA ASN A 266 -4.77 -12.77 11.65
C ASN A 266 -5.23 -14.14 11.14
N LEU A 267 -4.58 -14.66 10.12
CA LEU A 267 -4.74 -16.03 9.63
C LEU A 267 -3.44 -16.52 9.00
N VAL A 268 -3.29 -17.82 8.90
CA VAL A 268 -2.18 -18.47 8.18
C VAL A 268 -2.84 -19.33 7.10
N PRO A 269 -2.96 -18.80 5.85
CA PRO A 269 -3.72 -19.46 4.78
C PRO A 269 -3.00 -20.66 4.15
#